data_d939e5de60cc76b00f4cc2fa2480add6
#
_entry.id   d939e5de60cc76b00f4cc2fa2480add6
#
_cell.length_a   1.000
_cell.length_b   1.000
_cell.length_c   1.000
_cell.angle_alpha   90.00
_cell.angle_beta   90.00
_cell.angle_gamma   90.00
#
_symmetry.space_group_name_H-M   'P 1'
#
loop_
_entity.id
_entity.type
_entity.pdbx_description
1 polymer ?
#
loop_
_entity_poly.entity_id
_entity_poly.type
_entity_poly.pdbx_seq_one_letter_code
_entity_poly.pdbx_strand_id
1 'polypeptide(L)'
;SFSNISLVIPLKKKNSYSLSGNNTCPDCSKFNFGISFNNVRSYNKNRTYSGYNDYNSIIDYFLYDAQGIALSQISNSNPISGIGLLQEAYDHYLINPDTDLPGSYFSFVGGYPFQSEEITYEGSISKLSFSGGTNSNDKMFLGFGFNFYRISYLENRKYIEDQFEILDSSGNWVQESILNYLELNDFFKINGSGASLSLGVIIKPIDQLNIGINFESKTKYSLSEEMFSELETSYFDYYFQPEDTVLGAAVSGTAKNISDYKFTSPSKISIGSSYFFKKFGFISADIDLINYTNSRIESFDFNAYPDNAEINYYYKSLAINYRLGIEARYKKFYFRYGYNFLADPARGIISNDVDNSIVKNSLGFGFLSKKFSLDFAYIFHKKENINISPYNVPINQPVATFNDKIKSLVFTLSYRLNK
;
A
#
# COMPACT_ATOMS: atom_id res chain seq x y z
N SER A 1 -1.81 18.20 1.99
CA SER A 1 -2.66 17.53 0.98
C SER A 1 -4.14 17.72 1.29
N PHE A 2 -4.97 17.91 0.26
CA PHE A 2 -6.43 17.87 0.40
C PHE A 2 -6.87 16.45 0.69
N SER A 3 -7.53 16.23 1.84
CA SER A 3 -8.00 14.89 2.22
C SER A 3 -9.42 14.60 1.73
N ASN A 4 -10.28 15.64 1.67
CA ASN A 4 -11.69 15.49 1.27
C ASN A 4 -12.29 16.80 0.77
N ILE A 5 -13.15 16.72 -0.27
CA ILE A 5 -14.10 17.75 -0.69
C ILE A 5 -15.44 17.08 -0.94
N SER A 6 -16.52 17.61 -0.39
CA SER A 6 -17.86 17.05 -0.61
C SER A 6 -18.94 18.11 -0.74
N LEU A 7 -19.96 17.77 -1.53
CA LEU A 7 -21.17 18.57 -1.73
C LEU A 7 -22.38 17.66 -1.52
N VAL A 8 -23.33 18.10 -0.70
CA VAL A 8 -24.60 17.41 -0.47
C VAL A 8 -25.76 18.32 -0.81
N ILE A 9 -26.66 17.83 -1.67
CA ILE A 9 -27.84 18.57 -2.18
C ILE A 9 -29.09 17.84 -1.70
N PRO A 10 -29.90 18.44 -0.80
CA PRO A 10 -31.19 17.89 -0.42
C PRO A 10 -32.21 18.16 -1.53
N LEU A 11 -32.83 17.11 -2.06
CA LEU A 11 -33.90 17.19 -3.04
C LEU A 11 -35.23 17.19 -2.30
N LYS A 12 -35.93 18.33 -2.28
CA LYS A 12 -37.33 18.43 -1.78
C LYS A 12 -38.28 17.89 -2.82
N LYS A 13 -39.09 16.90 -2.49
CA LYS A 13 -40.23 16.53 -3.31
C LYS A 13 -41.21 17.71 -3.31
N LYS A 14 -41.50 18.34 -4.48
CA LYS A 14 -42.64 19.27 -4.64
C LYS A 14 -43.90 18.47 -4.30
N ASN A 15 -44.79 19.05 -3.49
CA ASN A 15 -46.05 18.46 -3.09
C ASN A 15 -46.74 17.85 -4.30
N SER A 16 -46.94 16.54 -4.33
CA SER A 16 -47.92 15.94 -5.22
C SER A 16 -49.30 16.38 -4.69
N TYR A 17 -50.06 17.06 -5.49
CA TYR A 17 -51.41 17.42 -5.14
C TYR A 17 -52.21 16.14 -4.85
N SER A 18 -52.58 15.94 -3.57
CA SER A 18 -53.58 14.97 -3.20
C SER A 18 -54.94 15.55 -3.59
N LEU A 19 -55.71 14.79 -4.37
CA LEU A 19 -57.08 15.12 -4.72
C LEU A 19 -58.05 15.09 -3.50
N SER A 20 -57.59 14.81 -2.33
CA SER A 20 -58.32 14.85 -1.07
C SER A 20 -57.66 15.89 -0.14
N GLY A 21 -58.33 16.96 0.10
CA GLY A 21 -57.92 18.24 0.69
C GLY A 21 -57.26 18.25 2.08
N ASN A 22 -56.51 17.26 2.51
CA ASN A 22 -55.70 17.26 3.70
C ASN A 22 -54.22 17.43 3.36
N ASN A 23 -53.71 18.63 3.58
CA ASN A 23 -52.35 19.11 3.25
C ASN A 23 -51.24 18.59 4.19
N THR A 24 -51.35 17.41 4.75
CA THR A 24 -50.24 16.79 5.47
C THR A 24 -49.82 15.54 4.76
N CYS A 25 -48.68 15.60 4.10
CA CYS A 25 -48.00 14.41 3.60
C CYS A 25 -47.07 13.91 4.74
N PRO A 26 -47.51 12.97 5.61
CA PRO A 26 -46.69 12.46 6.70
C PRO A 26 -45.49 11.62 6.19
N ASP A 27 -45.54 11.18 4.92
CA ASP A 27 -44.64 10.21 4.32
C ASP A 27 -43.72 10.76 3.21
N CYS A 28 -43.44 12.07 3.23
CA CYS A 28 -42.52 12.61 2.22
C CYS A 28 -41.08 12.17 2.51
N SER A 29 -40.66 11.08 1.87
CA SER A 29 -39.26 10.65 1.86
C SER A 29 -38.37 11.78 1.35
N LYS A 30 -37.43 12.23 2.19
CA LYS A 30 -36.42 13.22 1.83
C LYS A 30 -35.29 12.48 1.10
N PHE A 31 -35.02 12.85 -0.12
CA PHE A 31 -33.90 12.32 -0.89
C PHE A 31 -32.75 13.32 -0.87
N ASN A 32 -31.55 12.84 -0.62
CA ASN A 32 -30.31 13.62 -0.67
C ASN A 32 -29.39 13.02 -1.72
N PHE A 33 -28.71 13.87 -2.46
CA PHE A 33 -27.67 13.49 -3.40
C PHE A 33 -26.35 14.09 -2.95
N GLY A 34 -25.28 13.30 -3.01
CA GLY A 34 -23.94 13.71 -2.59
C GLY A 34 -22.89 13.39 -3.65
N ILE A 35 -21.92 14.29 -3.78
CA ILE A 35 -20.68 14.05 -4.53
C ILE A 35 -19.53 14.30 -3.56
N SER A 36 -18.56 13.40 -3.52
CA SER A 36 -17.37 13.59 -2.70
C SER A 36 -16.10 13.09 -3.40
N PHE A 37 -15.02 13.85 -3.24
CA PHE A 37 -13.67 13.43 -3.59
C PHE A 37 -12.89 13.23 -2.32
N ASN A 38 -12.24 12.06 -2.20
CA ASN A 38 -11.46 11.66 -1.03
C ASN A 38 -10.09 11.16 -1.45
N ASN A 39 -9.04 11.61 -0.77
CA ASN A 39 -7.75 10.93 -0.77
C ASN A 39 -7.81 9.80 0.27
N VAL A 40 -7.92 8.56 -0.19
CA VAL A 40 -8.09 7.36 0.66
C VAL A 40 -6.78 6.96 1.31
N ARG A 41 -5.67 7.09 0.57
CA ARG A 41 -4.32 6.74 1.02
C ARG A 41 -3.28 7.59 0.31
N SER A 42 -2.27 8.04 1.04
CA SER A 42 -1.03 8.60 0.49
C SER A 42 0.09 7.59 0.72
N TYR A 43 0.94 7.43 -0.27
CA TYR A 43 2.13 6.57 -0.20
C TYR A 43 3.40 7.36 0.09
N ASN A 44 3.38 8.70 -0.05
CA ASN A 44 4.55 9.56 0.04
C ASN A 44 5.33 9.32 1.33
N LYS A 45 6.51 8.75 1.18
CA LYS A 45 7.38 8.38 2.28
C LYS A 45 8.78 8.08 1.76
N ASN A 46 9.80 8.45 2.54
CA ASN A 46 11.18 8.03 2.31
C ASN A 46 11.64 7.13 3.46
N ARG A 47 12.49 6.17 3.14
CA ARG A 47 13.19 5.30 4.09
C ARG A 47 14.63 5.23 3.70
N THR A 48 15.51 5.32 4.67
CA THR A 48 16.95 5.13 4.50
C THR A 48 17.49 4.25 5.60
N TYR A 49 18.42 3.42 5.26
CA TYR A 49 19.20 2.65 6.21
C TYR A 49 20.60 2.39 5.67
N SER A 50 21.52 2.11 6.55
CA SER A 50 22.88 1.71 6.19
C SER A 50 23.53 0.91 7.33
N GLY A 51 24.51 0.10 6.98
CA GLY A 51 25.29 -0.67 7.95
C GLY A 51 26.18 -1.70 7.26
N TYR A 52 27.09 -2.29 8.03
CA TYR A 52 27.83 -3.46 7.58
C TYR A 52 26.95 -4.71 7.64
N ASN A 53 27.10 -5.56 6.64
CA ASN A 53 26.52 -6.90 6.64
C ASN A 53 27.65 -7.92 6.83
N ASP A 54 27.71 -8.55 7.99
CA ASP A 54 28.76 -9.50 8.36
C ASP A 54 28.58 -10.90 7.73
N TYR A 55 27.64 -11.07 6.79
CA TYR A 55 27.28 -12.41 6.29
C TYR A 55 27.35 -12.55 4.77
N ASN A 56 26.93 -11.53 4.02
CA ASN A 56 26.80 -11.62 2.58
C ASN A 56 26.71 -10.25 1.88
N SER A 57 26.82 -10.26 0.55
CA SER A 57 26.68 -9.16 -0.36
C SER A 57 25.50 -9.44 -1.31
N ILE A 58 25.02 -8.46 -2.06
CA ILE A 58 24.09 -8.68 -3.17
C ILE A 58 24.71 -9.57 -4.26
N ILE A 59 26.04 -9.63 -4.34
CA ILE A 59 26.75 -10.54 -5.25
C ILE A 59 26.43 -12.01 -4.91
N ASP A 60 26.27 -12.35 -3.62
CA ASP A 60 25.87 -13.70 -3.20
C ASP A 60 24.45 -14.03 -3.67
N TYR A 61 23.54 -13.04 -3.71
CA TYR A 61 22.24 -13.21 -4.32
C TYR A 61 22.34 -13.52 -5.81
N PHE A 62 23.15 -12.79 -6.58
CA PHE A 62 23.38 -13.07 -7.99
C PHE A 62 24.01 -14.46 -8.21
N LEU A 63 25.00 -14.81 -7.41
CA LEU A 63 25.62 -16.13 -7.47
C LEU A 63 24.61 -17.25 -7.19
N TYR A 64 23.76 -17.07 -6.19
CA TYR A 64 22.72 -18.05 -5.84
C TYR A 64 21.73 -18.24 -6.96
N ASP A 65 21.19 -17.15 -7.52
CA ASP A 65 20.21 -17.19 -8.60
C ASP A 65 20.79 -17.69 -9.93
N ALA A 66 22.09 -17.49 -10.18
CA ALA A 66 22.76 -17.96 -11.39
C ALA A 66 23.05 -19.47 -11.39
N GLN A 67 23.17 -20.11 -10.22
CA GLN A 67 23.55 -21.52 -10.13
C GLN A 67 22.60 -22.45 -10.89
N GLY A 68 23.17 -23.30 -11.76
CA GLY A 68 22.42 -24.23 -12.60
C GLY A 68 21.89 -23.65 -13.91
N ILE A 69 22.04 -22.34 -14.14
CA ILE A 69 21.64 -21.67 -15.38
C ILE A 69 22.83 -21.71 -16.35
N ALA A 70 22.60 -22.15 -17.58
CA ALA A 70 23.66 -22.18 -18.60
C ALA A 70 24.07 -20.73 -19.00
N LEU A 71 25.37 -20.49 -19.20
CA LEU A 71 25.89 -19.17 -19.58
C LEU A 71 25.18 -18.61 -20.83
N SER A 72 24.88 -19.46 -21.81
CA SER A 72 24.15 -19.03 -23.02
C SER A 72 22.73 -18.49 -22.72
N GLN A 73 22.14 -18.85 -21.58
CA GLN A 73 20.86 -18.32 -21.16
C GLN A 73 21.03 -16.95 -20.45
N ILE A 74 22.09 -16.78 -19.69
CA ILE A 74 22.38 -15.49 -19.02
C ILE A 74 22.82 -14.45 -20.06
N SER A 75 23.84 -14.75 -20.88
CA SER A 75 24.43 -13.80 -21.84
C SER A 75 23.52 -13.44 -23.03
N ASN A 76 22.50 -14.26 -23.32
CA ASN A 76 21.51 -14.00 -24.38
C ASN A 76 20.10 -13.84 -23.80
N SER A 77 19.96 -13.52 -22.52
CA SER A 77 18.68 -13.46 -21.85
C SER A 77 17.78 -12.41 -22.52
N ASN A 78 16.55 -12.83 -22.80
CA ASN A 78 15.50 -11.88 -23.11
C ASN A 78 15.12 -11.19 -21.77
N PRO A 79 15.24 -9.88 -21.64
CA PRO A 79 14.97 -9.17 -20.39
C PRO A 79 13.56 -9.40 -19.83
N ILE A 80 12.63 -9.90 -20.65
CA ILE A 80 11.28 -10.30 -20.22
C ILE A 80 11.27 -11.66 -19.49
N SER A 81 12.34 -12.44 -19.54
CA SER A 81 12.39 -13.81 -18.98
C SER A 81 12.68 -13.89 -17.47
N GLY A 82 12.82 -12.76 -16.77
CA GLY A 82 13.07 -12.72 -15.31
C GLY A 82 14.54 -12.89 -14.90
N ILE A 83 15.47 -13.09 -15.86
CA ILE A 83 16.91 -13.20 -15.59
C ILE A 83 17.72 -12.00 -16.08
N GLY A 84 17.04 -10.89 -16.45
CA GLY A 84 17.71 -9.68 -16.97
C GLY A 84 18.73 -9.10 -16.00
N LEU A 85 18.47 -9.13 -14.69
CA LEU A 85 19.40 -8.63 -13.68
C LEU A 85 20.64 -9.55 -13.53
N LEU A 86 20.51 -10.86 -13.79
CA LEU A 86 21.67 -11.77 -13.85
C LEU A 86 22.55 -11.49 -15.07
N GLN A 87 21.96 -11.10 -16.19
CA GLN A 87 22.72 -10.64 -17.35
C GLN A 87 23.54 -9.39 -17.00
N GLU A 88 22.91 -8.40 -16.37
CA GLU A 88 23.59 -7.19 -15.92
C GLU A 88 24.74 -7.53 -14.96
N ALA A 89 24.51 -8.43 -13.98
CA ALA A 89 25.54 -8.87 -13.06
C ALA A 89 26.71 -9.58 -13.76
N TYR A 90 26.43 -10.35 -14.84
CA TYR A 90 27.46 -10.97 -15.67
C TYR A 90 28.21 -9.93 -16.52
N ASP A 91 27.50 -9.05 -17.20
CA ASP A 91 28.09 -8.02 -18.06
C ASP A 91 28.94 -7.02 -17.29
N HIS A 92 28.65 -6.85 -15.99
CA HIS A 92 29.42 -6.04 -15.04
C HIS A 92 30.51 -6.82 -14.29
N TYR A 93 30.81 -8.09 -14.66
CA TYR A 93 31.82 -8.96 -14.03
C TYR A 93 31.62 -9.23 -12.53
N LEU A 94 30.41 -9.02 -12.01
CA LEU A 94 30.09 -9.36 -10.62
C LEU A 94 29.97 -10.86 -10.43
N ILE A 95 29.52 -11.60 -11.45
CA ILE A 95 29.52 -13.06 -11.51
C ILE A 95 30.25 -13.54 -12.75
N ASN A 96 31.05 -14.59 -12.58
CA ASN A 96 31.87 -15.13 -13.65
C ASN A 96 31.61 -16.65 -13.78
N PRO A 97 31.53 -17.20 -15.02
CA PRO A 97 31.29 -18.63 -15.20
C PRO A 97 32.53 -19.45 -14.79
N ASP A 98 32.29 -20.55 -14.10
CA ASP A 98 33.33 -21.53 -13.86
C ASP A 98 33.54 -22.38 -15.13
N THR A 99 34.75 -22.32 -15.69
CA THR A 99 35.11 -23.06 -16.92
C THR A 99 35.15 -24.57 -16.72
N ASP A 100 35.39 -25.03 -15.49
CA ASP A 100 35.53 -26.45 -15.12
C ASP A 100 34.16 -27.06 -14.76
N LEU A 101 33.20 -26.25 -14.34
CA LEU A 101 31.89 -26.68 -13.88
C LEU A 101 30.76 -25.89 -14.58
N PRO A 102 30.28 -26.36 -15.77
CA PRO A 102 29.21 -25.67 -16.49
C PRO A 102 27.95 -25.42 -15.65
N GLY A 103 27.46 -24.18 -15.64
CA GLY A 103 26.33 -23.75 -14.82
C GLY A 103 26.70 -23.39 -13.37
N SER A 104 27.98 -23.38 -13.04
CA SER A 104 28.50 -22.82 -11.80
C SER A 104 29.10 -21.44 -12.02
N TYR A 105 28.96 -20.56 -11.05
CA TYR A 105 29.42 -19.17 -11.11
C TYR A 105 30.17 -18.83 -9.83
N PHE A 106 31.15 -17.94 -9.96
CA PHE A 106 31.93 -17.41 -8.84
C PHE A 106 32.11 -15.90 -8.99
N SER A 107 32.46 -15.24 -7.91
CA SER A 107 32.96 -13.86 -7.90
C SER A 107 34.31 -13.80 -7.22
N PHE A 108 35.21 -12.96 -7.74
CA PHE A 108 36.46 -12.64 -7.08
C PHE A 108 36.36 -11.38 -6.20
N VAL A 109 35.17 -10.75 -6.18
CA VAL A 109 34.81 -9.61 -5.33
C VAL A 109 33.72 -10.07 -4.36
N GLY A 110 33.79 -9.69 -3.10
CA GLY A 110 32.82 -10.06 -2.10
C GLY A 110 33.17 -9.50 -0.73
N GLY A 111 33.16 -10.35 0.29
CA GLY A 111 33.43 -9.97 1.66
C GLY A 111 32.19 -9.45 2.36
N TYR A 112 32.39 -8.49 3.25
CA TYR A 112 31.35 -7.92 4.11
C TYR A 112 31.19 -6.43 3.84
N PRO A 113 30.59 -6.04 2.71
CA PRO A 113 30.52 -4.64 2.28
C PRO A 113 29.69 -3.78 3.21
N PHE A 114 29.93 -2.47 3.17
CA PHE A 114 29.01 -1.51 3.73
C PHE A 114 27.83 -1.34 2.79
N GLN A 115 26.63 -1.53 3.31
CA GLN A 115 25.38 -1.50 2.60
C GLN A 115 24.57 -0.26 2.96
N SER A 116 23.98 0.39 1.97
CA SER A 116 23.04 1.48 2.18
C SER A 116 21.90 1.42 1.19
N GLU A 117 20.70 1.80 1.62
CA GLU A 117 19.54 1.87 0.75
C GLU A 117 18.70 3.11 1.04
N GLU A 118 18.26 3.76 -0.02
CA GLU A 118 17.24 4.80 0.00
C GLU A 118 16.02 4.31 -0.80
N ILE A 119 14.84 4.30 -0.15
CA ILE A 119 13.58 3.90 -0.77
C ILE A 119 12.62 5.08 -0.73
N THR A 120 12.24 5.57 -1.90
CA THR A 120 11.26 6.64 -2.06
C THR A 120 9.94 6.07 -2.55
N TYR A 121 8.88 6.32 -1.79
CA TYR A 121 7.52 5.98 -2.14
C TYR A 121 6.73 7.24 -2.47
N GLU A 122 6.03 7.25 -3.59
CA GLU A 122 5.17 8.36 -4.02
C GLU A 122 3.81 7.87 -4.48
N GLY A 123 2.83 8.79 -4.50
CA GLY A 123 1.52 8.54 -5.06
C GLY A 123 0.38 8.45 -4.05
N SER A 124 -0.78 8.05 -4.55
CA SER A 124 -2.00 8.00 -3.74
C SER A 124 -3.09 7.11 -4.34
N ILE A 125 -4.04 6.73 -3.48
CA ILE A 125 -5.35 6.23 -3.90
C ILE A 125 -6.37 7.33 -3.64
N SER A 126 -7.03 7.82 -4.68
CA SER A 126 -8.13 8.76 -4.59
C SER A 126 -9.46 8.09 -4.97
N LYS A 127 -10.56 8.60 -4.39
CA LYS A 127 -11.92 8.09 -4.60
C LYS A 127 -12.88 9.23 -4.89
N LEU A 128 -13.55 9.18 -6.04
CA LEU A 128 -14.71 10.00 -6.36
C LEU A 128 -15.98 9.18 -6.12
N SER A 129 -16.89 9.68 -5.28
CA SER A 129 -18.13 8.98 -4.94
C SER A 129 -19.35 9.83 -5.30
N PHE A 130 -20.32 9.19 -5.94
CA PHE A 130 -21.67 9.69 -6.14
C PHE A 130 -22.60 8.90 -5.24
N SER A 131 -23.35 9.56 -4.38
CA SER A 131 -24.19 8.91 -3.38
C SER A 131 -25.59 9.45 -3.38
N GLY A 132 -26.54 8.59 -3.07
CA GLY A 132 -27.92 8.94 -2.86
C GLY A 132 -28.45 8.31 -1.59
N GLY A 133 -29.35 9.02 -0.91
CA GLY A 133 -29.94 8.49 0.30
C GLY A 133 -31.34 9.04 0.53
N THR A 134 -32.19 8.19 1.08
CA THR A 134 -33.56 8.53 1.46
C THR A 134 -33.86 8.10 2.88
N ASN A 135 -34.81 8.76 3.50
CA ASN A 135 -35.31 8.32 4.79
C ASN A 135 -36.84 8.07 4.73
N SER A 136 -37.29 7.11 5.53
CA SER A 136 -38.69 6.85 5.77
C SER A 136 -39.00 7.11 7.23
N ASN A 137 -39.90 8.07 7.50
CA ASN A 137 -40.41 8.43 8.84
C ASN A 137 -39.34 8.70 9.90
N ASP A 138 -38.12 9.14 9.49
CA ASP A 138 -36.96 9.31 10.37
C ASP A 138 -36.57 8.07 11.17
N LYS A 139 -37.10 6.87 10.82
CA LYS A 139 -36.83 5.58 11.45
C LYS A 139 -35.94 4.66 10.61
N MET A 140 -36.06 4.73 9.29
CA MET A 140 -35.27 3.93 8.36
C MET A 140 -34.62 4.81 7.30
N PHE A 141 -33.33 4.63 7.08
CA PHE A 141 -32.53 5.33 6.10
C PHE A 141 -31.91 4.31 5.15
N LEU A 142 -32.06 4.56 3.86
CA LEU A 142 -31.45 3.77 2.79
C LEU A 142 -30.45 4.63 2.05
N GLY A 143 -29.32 4.06 1.73
CA GLY A 143 -28.26 4.73 0.98
C GLY A 143 -27.65 3.83 -0.06
N PHE A 144 -27.20 4.44 -1.16
CA PHE A 144 -26.41 3.78 -2.19
C PHE A 144 -25.28 4.70 -2.62
N GLY A 145 -24.21 4.12 -3.16
CA GLY A 145 -23.06 4.85 -3.67
C GLY A 145 -22.39 4.14 -4.83
N PHE A 146 -21.93 4.95 -5.79
CA PHE A 146 -21.04 4.55 -6.88
C PHE A 146 -19.69 5.18 -6.60
N ASN A 147 -18.66 4.35 -6.52
CA ASN A 147 -17.31 4.77 -6.19
C ASN A 147 -16.38 4.51 -7.35
N PHE A 148 -15.62 5.53 -7.75
CA PHE A 148 -14.55 5.45 -8.74
C PHE A 148 -13.23 5.74 -8.07
N TYR A 149 -12.26 4.86 -8.30
CA TYR A 149 -10.92 4.94 -7.71
C TYR A 149 -9.89 5.26 -8.79
N ARG A 150 -8.89 6.02 -8.41
CA ARG A 150 -7.67 6.19 -9.17
C ARG A 150 -6.50 5.83 -8.26
N ILE A 151 -5.61 4.99 -8.79
CA ILE A 151 -4.39 4.56 -8.12
C ILE A 151 -3.21 5.11 -8.91
N SER A 152 -2.25 5.68 -8.19
CA SER A 152 -0.90 5.96 -8.67
C SER A 152 0.05 5.58 -7.54
N TYR A 153 1.03 4.76 -7.86
CA TYR A 153 2.07 4.31 -6.93
C TYR A 153 3.39 4.28 -7.66
N LEU A 154 4.42 4.84 -7.04
CA LEU A 154 5.79 4.81 -7.51
C LEU A 154 6.67 4.42 -6.33
N GLU A 155 7.58 3.49 -6.57
CA GLU A 155 8.65 3.10 -5.67
C GLU A 155 9.96 3.17 -6.42
N ASN A 156 10.91 3.94 -5.90
CA ASN A 156 12.28 3.96 -6.36
C ASN A 156 13.15 3.47 -5.22
N ARG A 157 13.99 2.48 -5.49
CA ARG A 157 14.97 1.95 -4.56
C ARG A 157 16.35 2.20 -5.12
N LYS A 158 17.19 2.80 -4.33
CA LYS A 158 18.61 3.01 -4.61
C LYS A 158 19.42 2.28 -3.57
N TYR A 159 19.98 1.15 -3.95
CA TYR A 159 20.79 0.29 -3.10
C TYR A 159 22.25 0.42 -3.50
N ILE A 160 23.15 0.58 -2.53
CA ILE A 160 24.59 0.74 -2.75
C ILE A 160 25.34 -0.21 -1.83
N GLU A 161 26.34 -0.89 -2.39
CA GLU A 161 27.40 -1.56 -1.63
C GLU A 161 28.76 -0.96 -1.99
N ASP A 162 29.58 -0.70 -0.97
CA ASP A 162 30.95 -0.28 -1.11
C ASP A 162 31.83 -0.97 -0.05
N GLN A 163 33.13 -0.70 -0.05
CA GLN A 163 34.12 -1.31 0.86
C GLN A 163 34.20 -2.84 0.72
N PHE A 164 34.22 -3.31 -0.51
CA PHE A 164 34.38 -4.73 -0.80
C PHE A 164 35.77 -5.25 -0.43
N GLU A 165 35.87 -6.56 -0.35
CA GLU A 165 37.09 -7.31 -0.18
C GLU A 165 37.41 -8.13 -1.44
N ILE A 166 38.63 -8.55 -1.61
CA ILE A 166 39.09 -9.46 -2.66
C ILE A 166 39.71 -10.71 -2.04
N LEU A 167 39.58 -11.85 -2.71
CA LEU A 167 40.28 -13.07 -2.34
C LEU A 167 41.77 -12.94 -2.73
N ASP A 168 42.68 -13.08 -1.74
CA ASP A 168 44.10 -13.19 -1.98
C ASP A 168 44.48 -14.57 -2.59
N SER A 169 45.71 -14.74 -3.00
CA SER A 169 46.21 -16.01 -3.55
C SER A 169 46.20 -17.19 -2.56
N SER A 170 45.94 -16.93 -1.28
CA SER A 170 45.82 -17.92 -0.22
C SER A 170 44.35 -18.23 0.10
N GLY A 171 43.39 -17.56 -0.57
CA GLY A 171 41.95 -17.74 -0.35
C GLY A 171 41.42 -17.00 0.88
N ASN A 172 42.12 -15.95 1.37
CA ASN A 172 41.61 -15.10 2.43
C ASN A 172 41.03 -13.82 1.85
N TRP A 173 39.95 -13.32 2.43
CA TRP A 173 39.43 -12.00 2.15
C TRP A 173 40.34 -10.90 2.68
N VAL A 174 40.73 -9.96 1.81
CA VAL A 174 41.57 -8.80 2.15
C VAL A 174 40.91 -7.52 1.66
N GLN A 175 41.10 -6.42 2.38
CA GLN A 175 40.38 -5.14 2.13
C GLN A 175 40.85 -4.35 0.90
N GLU A 176 41.73 -4.88 0.09
CA GLU A 176 42.18 -4.25 -1.16
C GLU A 176 41.26 -4.66 -2.31
N SER A 177 40.02 -4.17 -2.32
CA SER A 177 39.08 -4.48 -3.40
C SER A 177 39.43 -3.79 -4.70
N ILE A 178 39.13 -4.47 -5.80
CA ILE A 178 39.18 -3.90 -7.16
C ILE A 178 37.88 -3.19 -7.51
N LEU A 179 36.77 -3.51 -6.85
CA LEU A 179 35.46 -2.88 -7.00
C LEU A 179 35.32 -1.76 -5.96
N ASN A 180 35.13 -0.53 -6.43
CA ASN A 180 34.90 0.63 -5.59
C ASN A 180 33.49 0.62 -5.00
N TYR A 181 32.48 0.51 -5.85
CA TYR A 181 31.09 0.35 -5.45
C TYR A 181 30.26 -0.34 -6.52
N LEU A 182 29.12 -0.86 -6.11
CA LEU A 182 27.99 -1.17 -6.97
C LEU A 182 26.76 -0.40 -6.48
N GLU A 183 25.94 0.04 -7.42
CA GLU A 183 24.67 0.69 -7.18
C GLU A 183 23.57 0.03 -8.00
N LEU A 184 22.50 -0.43 -7.34
CA LEU A 184 21.31 -0.98 -7.98
C LEU A 184 20.14 -0.03 -7.78
N ASN A 185 19.60 0.47 -8.88
CA ASN A 185 18.40 1.32 -8.89
C ASN A 185 17.22 0.52 -9.41
N ASP A 186 16.22 0.25 -8.55
CA ASP A 186 14.96 -0.39 -8.94
C ASP A 186 13.87 0.65 -9.09
N PHE A 187 13.18 0.58 -10.21
CA PHE A 187 11.99 1.39 -10.49
C PHE A 187 10.76 0.50 -10.59
N PHE A 188 9.74 0.84 -9.81
CA PHE A 188 8.46 0.16 -9.81
C PHE A 188 7.30 1.16 -9.78
N LYS A 189 6.36 1.04 -10.72
CA LYS A 189 5.25 1.97 -10.85
C LYS A 189 3.95 1.25 -11.18
N ILE A 190 2.89 1.60 -10.47
CA ILE A 190 1.52 1.14 -10.75
C ILE A 190 0.62 2.34 -10.98
N ASN A 191 -0.12 2.31 -12.10
CA ASN A 191 -1.21 3.24 -12.35
C ASN A 191 -2.49 2.48 -12.68
N GLY A 192 -3.64 3.07 -12.33
CA GLY A 192 -4.88 2.47 -12.75
C GLY A 192 -6.12 3.12 -12.16
N SER A 193 -7.25 2.52 -12.50
CA SER A 193 -8.56 2.95 -12.04
C SER A 193 -9.43 1.77 -11.67
N GLY A 194 -10.44 2.01 -10.84
CA GLY A 194 -11.36 0.98 -10.41
C GLY A 194 -12.73 1.53 -10.04
N ALA A 195 -13.70 0.62 -9.89
CA ALA A 195 -15.05 0.99 -9.50
C ALA A 195 -15.66 -0.01 -8.52
N SER A 196 -16.50 0.49 -7.59
CA SER A 196 -17.29 -0.31 -6.67
C SER A 196 -18.67 0.30 -6.42
N LEU A 197 -19.55 -0.49 -5.83
CA LEU A 197 -20.86 -0.10 -5.36
C LEU A 197 -20.92 -0.19 -3.84
N SER A 198 -21.71 0.66 -3.21
CA SER A 198 -22.03 0.56 -1.79
C SER A 198 -23.53 0.69 -1.57
N LEU A 199 -24.04 -0.11 -0.61
CA LEU A 199 -25.44 -0.12 -0.18
C LEU A 199 -25.46 -0.08 1.35
N GLY A 200 -26.29 0.80 1.91
CA GLY A 200 -26.39 0.96 3.35
C GLY A 200 -27.83 1.11 3.83
N VAL A 201 -28.06 0.56 5.01
CA VAL A 201 -29.33 0.70 5.74
C VAL A 201 -29.02 1.13 7.16
N ILE A 202 -29.76 2.13 7.66
CA ILE A 202 -29.74 2.51 9.08
C ILE A 202 -31.17 2.45 9.59
N ILE A 203 -31.34 1.80 10.73
CA ILE A 203 -32.62 1.77 11.46
C ILE A 203 -32.47 2.46 12.81
N LYS A 204 -33.54 3.12 13.25
CA LYS A 204 -33.67 3.71 14.58
C LYS A 204 -34.79 2.99 15.34
N PRO A 205 -34.47 1.95 16.10
CA PRO A 205 -35.46 1.24 16.89
C PRO A 205 -36.08 2.13 17.95
N ILE A 206 -35.27 3.01 18.54
CA ILE A 206 -35.67 4.10 19.44
C ILE A 206 -34.91 5.37 19.05
N ASP A 207 -35.36 6.54 19.48
CA ASP A 207 -34.74 7.82 19.10
C ASP A 207 -33.25 7.95 19.45
N GLN A 208 -32.82 7.24 20.49
CA GLN A 208 -31.45 7.27 20.98
C GLN A 208 -30.54 6.28 20.31
N LEU A 209 -31.05 5.24 19.64
CA LEU A 209 -30.25 4.14 19.10
C LEU A 209 -30.33 4.08 17.57
N ASN A 210 -29.19 4.16 16.90
CA ASN A 210 -29.06 3.85 15.49
C ASN A 210 -28.30 2.52 15.34
N ILE A 211 -28.77 1.67 14.44
CA ILE A 211 -28.09 0.44 14.00
C ILE A 211 -27.96 0.50 12.50
N GLY A 212 -26.76 0.32 11.99
CA GLY A 212 -26.45 0.40 10.56
C GLY A 212 -25.77 -0.86 10.03
N ILE A 213 -26.09 -1.20 8.79
CA ILE A 213 -25.39 -2.22 8.01
C ILE A 213 -25.02 -1.58 6.67
N ASN A 214 -23.78 -1.75 6.26
CA ASN A 214 -23.29 -1.33 4.96
C ASN A 214 -22.58 -2.48 4.26
N PHE A 215 -22.86 -2.62 2.99
CA PHE A 215 -22.16 -3.54 2.08
C PHE A 215 -21.43 -2.73 1.03
N GLU A 216 -20.13 -2.97 0.88
CA GLU A 216 -19.29 -2.47 -0.20
C GLU A 216 -18.90 -3.64 -1.09
N SER A 217 -19.25 -3.55 -2.37
CA SER A 217 -18.95 -4.60 -3.35
C SER A 217 -17.43 -4.75 -3.53
N LYS A 218 -17.02 -5.82 -4.16
CA LYS A 218 -15.66 -5.95 -4.72
C LYS A 218 -15.37 -4.75 -5.62
N THR A 219 -14.17 -4.14 -5.47
CA THR A 219 -13.70 -3.13 -6.40
C THR A 219 -12.93 -3.83 -7.52
N LYS A 220 -13.32 -3.57 -8.76
CA LYS A 220 -12.62 -4.06 -9.94
C LYS A 220 -11.70 -2.95 -10.43
N TYR A 221 -10.41 -3.22 -10.39
CA TYR A 221 -9.35 -2.33 -10.89
C TYR A 221 -8.83 -2.84 -12.23
N SER A 222 -8.48 -1.91 -13.12
CA SER A 222 -7.61 -2.12 -14.28
C SER A 222 -6.32 -1.39 -13.99
N LEU A 223 -5.22 -2.12 -13.92
CA LEU A 223 -3.91 -1.66 -13.49
C LEU A 223 -2.89 -1.90 -14.60
N SER A 224 -1.96 -0.96 -14.73
CA SER A 224 -0.74 -1.09 -15.53
C SER A 224 0.44 -0.96 -14.60
N GLU A 225 1.34 -1.90 -14.67
CA GLU A 225 2.56 -2.00 -13.90
C GLU A 225 3.77 -1.84 -14.80
N GLU A 226 4.74 -1.09 -14.36
CA GLU A 226 5.99 -0.82 -15.08
C GLU A 226 7.14 -1.04 -14.11
N MET A 227 8.12 -1.85 -14.49
CA MET A 227 9.31 -2.13 -13.69
C MET A 227 10.56 -2.25 -14.56
N PHE A 228 11.68 -1.81 -14.04
CA PHE A 228 13.03 -2.04 -14.59
C PHE A 228 14.06 -1.78 -13.47
N SER A 229 15.28 -2.30 -13.70
CA SER A 229 16.43 -2.09 -12.82
C SER A 229 17.59 -1.53 -13.64
N GLU A 230 18.42 -0.71 -12.99
CA GLU A 230 19.66 -0.18 -13.53
C GLU A 230 20.80 -0.54 -12.58
N LEU A 231 21.85 -1.14 -13.10
CA LEU A 231 23.04 -1.51 -12.36
C LEU A 231 24.21 -0.61 -12.77
N GLU A 232 24.82 0.02 -11.78
CA GLU A 232 26.06 0.79 -11.94
C GLU A 232 27.16 0.12 -11.13
N THR A 233 28.34 -0.03 -11.73
CA THR A 233 29.55 -0.51 -11.04
C THR A 233 30.70 0.43 -11.32
N SER A 234 31.61 0.55 -10.38
CA SER A 234 32.85 1.30 -10.55
C SER A 234 34.01 0.47 -10.05
N TYR A 235 34.93 0.13 -10.94
CA TYR A 235 36.17 -0.55 -10.62
C TYR A 235 37.32 0.46 -10.55
N PHE A 236 38.39 0.13 -9.79
CA PHE A 236 39.62 0.95 -9.67
C PHE A 236 40.57 0.67 -10.86
N ASP A 237 40.13 0.89 -12.14
CA ASP A 237 40.90 0.66 -13.35
C ASP A 237 41.60 -0.71 -13.36
N TYR A 238 40.86 -1.75 -13.01
CA TYR A 238 41.40 -3.12 -12.89
C TYR A 238 41.57 -3.78 -14.25
N TYR A 239 42.79 -4.22 -14.59
CA TYR A 239 43.05 -4.97 -15.80
C TYR A 239 42.57 -6.42 -15.67
N PHE A 240 41.53 -6.76 -16.40
CA PHE A 240 40.94 -8.11 -16.45
C PHE A 240 41.57 -8.92 -17.57
N GLN A 241 42.55 -9.75 -17.18
CA GLN A 241 43.39 -10.52 -18.13
C GLN A 241 42.60 -11.49 -19.03
N PRO A 242 41.51 -12.17 -18.58
CA PRO A 242 40.80 -13.11 -19.43
C PRO A 242 40.23 -12.49 -20.73
N GLU A 243 39.86 -11.21 -20.68
CA GLU A 243 39.24 -10.49 -21.80
C GLU A 243 40.12 -9.35 -22.36
N ASP A 244 41.36 -9.22 -21.86
CA ASP A 244 42.32 -8.17 -22.28
C ASP A 244 41.69 -6.76 -22.19
N THR A 245 40.98 -6.47 -21.09
CA THR A 245 40.23 -5.21 -20.89
C THR A 245 40.53 -4.58 -19.56
N VAL A 246 40.27 -3.28 -19.45
CA VAL A 246 40.36 -2.55 -18.17
C VAL A 246 38.93 -2.27 -17.67
N LEU A 247 38.61 -2.80 -16.51
CA LEU A 247 37.33 -2.55 -15.84
C LEU A 247 37.36 -1.18 -15.17
N GLY A 248 36.39 -0.33 -15.49
CA GLY A 248 36.23 0.99 -14.91
C GLY A 248 34.76 1.20 -14.45
N ALA A 249 34.24 2.41 -14.65
CA ALA A 249 32.83 2.69 -14.40
C ALA A 249 31.96 2.19 -15.56
N ALA A 250 30.88 1.50 -15.23
CA ALA A 250 29.90 0.99 -16.20
C ALA A 250 28.49 1.16 -15.65
N VAL A 251 27.53 1.44 -16.53
CA VAL A 251 26.10 1.54 -16.22
C VAL A 251 25.33 0.80 -17.30
N SER A 252 24.46 -0.08 -16.91
CA SER A 252 23.51 -0.74 -17.82
C SER A 252 22.19 -1.04 -17.09
N GLY A 253 21.18 -1.47 -17.80
CA GLY A 253 19.87 -1.71 -17.18
C GLY A 253 19.03 -2.73 -17.93
N THR A 254 18.17 -3.38 -17.18
CA THR A 254 17.19 -4.31 -17.71
C THR A 254 16.20 -3.60 -18.63
N ALA A 255 15.64 -4.31 -19.60
CA ALA A 255 14.57 -3.75 -20.38
C ALA A 255 13.35 -3.46 -19.50
N LYS A 256 12.65 -2.39 -19.85
CA LYS A 256 11.41 -2.02 -19.21
C LYS A 256 10.34 -3.09 -19.42
N ASN A 257 9.85 -3.66 -18.32
CA ASN A 257 8.73 -4.58 -18.33
C ASN A 257 7.43 -3.82 -18.04
N ILE A 258 6.43 -3.98 -18.89
CA ILE A 258 5.09 -3.39 -18.71
C ILE A 258 4.08 -4.53 -18.74
N SER A 259 3.24 -4.60 -17.72
CA SER A 259 2.19 -5.62 -17.57
C SER A 259 0.85 -4.99 -17.25
N ASP A 260 -0.17 -5.36 -18.01
CA ASP A 260 -1.54 -4.96 -17.76
C ASP A 260 -2.33 -6.08 -17.11
N TYR A 261 -3.06 -5.76 -16.05
CA TYR A 261 -3.85 -6.75 -15.34
C TYR A 261 -5.09 -6.17 -14.65
N LYS A 262 -6.03 -7.04 -14.32
CA LYS A 262 -7.20 -6.71 -13.51
C LYS A 262 -7.00 -7.22 -12.10
N PHE A 263 -7.19 -6.33 -11.13
CA PHE A 263 -7.20 -6.71 -9.72
C PHE A 263 -8.61 -6.53 -9.15
N THR A 264 -9.14 -7.58 -8.55
CA THR A 264 -10.42 -7.55 -7.85
C THR A 264 -10.16 -7.58 -6.34
N SER A 265 -10.54 -6.50 -5.63
CA SER A 265 -10.42 -6.44 -4.16
C SER A 265 -11.55 -7.22 -3.48
N PRO A 266 -11.41 -7.59 -2.19
CA PRO A 266 -12.50 -8.22 -1.45
C PRO A 266 -13.69 -7.24 -1.26
N SER A 267 -14.88 -7.81 -1.07
CA SER A 267 -16.04 -7.07 -0.58
C SER A 267 -15.92 -6.87 0.94
N LYS A 268 -16.64 -5.85 1.45
CA LYS A 268 -16.66 -5.52 2.86
C LYS A 268 -18.09 -5.39 3.38
N ILE A 269 -18.36 -5.98 4.53
CA ILE A 269 -19.59 -5.77 5.29
C ILE A 269 -19.22 -4.99 6.55
N SER A 270 -19.92 -3.87 6.79
CA SER A 270 -19.76 -3.08 8.00
C SER A 270 -21.06 -3.11 8.81
N ILE A 271 -20.97 -3.36 10.09
CA ILE A 271 -22.08 -3.31 11.04
C ILE A 271 -21.72 -2.30 12.12
N GLY A 272 -22.60 -1.33 12.36
CA GLY A 272 -22.36 -0.27 13.32
C GLY A 272 -23.55 0.06 14.16
N SER A 273 -23.28 0.59 15.35
CA SER A 273 -24.30 1.09 16.27
C SER A 273 -23.84 2.38 16.91
N SER A 274 -24.80 3.28 17.18
CA SER A 274 -24.54 4.48 17.96
C SER A 274 -25.68 4.78 18.93
N TYR A 275 -25.33 5.11 20.19
CA TYR A 275 -26.27 5.47 21.22
C TYR A 275 -26.09 6.92 21.65
N PHE A 276 -27.16 7.72 21.57
CA PHE A 276 -27.17 9.15 21.82
C PHE A 276 -27.67 9.46 23.24
N PHE A 277 -26.86 10.16 24.03
CA PHE A 277 -27.21 10.68 25.35
C PHE A 277 -27.87 12.05 25.22
N LYS A 278 -29.04 12.10 24.59
CA LYS A 278 -29.78 13.34 24.29
C LYS A 278 -28.86 14.41 23.66
N LYS A 279 -28.69 15.55 24.30
CA LYS A 279 -27.87 16.69 23.87
C LYS A 279 -26.39 16.61 24.29
N PHE A 280 -26.05 15.64 25.15
CA PHE A 280 -24.70 15.59 25.75
C PHE A 280 -23.64 14.89 24.92
N GLY A 281 -24.04 14.07 23.94
CA GLY A 281 -23.10 13.36 23.08
C GLY A 281 -23.61 11.99 22.68
N PHE A 282 -22.68 11.15 22.19
CA PHE A 282 -22.98 9.77 21.81
C PHE A 282 -21.74 8.88 21.97
N ILE A 283 -21.98 7.58 21.99
CA ILE A 283 -20.98 6.54 21.80
C ILE A 283 -21.29 5.77 20.53
N SER A 284 -20.27 5.26 19.84
CA SER A 284 -20.44 4.41 18.66
C SER A 284 -19.47 3.24 18.67
N ALA A 285 -19.89 2.15 18.05
CA ALA A 285 -19.07 0.98 17.79
C ALA A 285 -19.38 0.46 16.40
N ASP A 286 -18.34 0.13 15.62
CA ASP A 286 -18.43 -0.44 14.28
C ASP A 286 -17.48 -1.62 14.14
N ILE A 287 -17.90 -2.62 13.36
CA ILE A 287 -17.05 -3.72 12.90
C ILE A 287 -17.10 -3.82 11.38
N ASP A 288 -15.94 -4.09 10.76
CA ASP A 288 -15.84 -4.44 9.34
C ASP A 288 -15.41 -5.90 9.23
N LEU A 289 -16.11 -6.65 8.39
CA LEU A 289 -15.82 -8.04 8.04
C LEU A 289 -15.31 -8.09 6.60
N ILE A 290 -14.08 -8.59 6.42
CA ILE A 290 -13.40 -8.63 5.13
C ILE A 290 -12.83 -10.02 4.91
N ASN A 291 -13.12 -10.61 3.74
CA ASN A 291 -12.51 -11.87 3.31
C ASN A 291 -11.43 -11.56 2.25
N TYR A 292 -10.17 -11.53 2.65
CA TYR A 292 -9.06 -11.20 1.76
C TYR A 292 -8.74 -12.30 0.74
N THR A 293 -9.08 -13.56 0.98
CA THR A 293 -8.91 -14.65 0.00
C THR A 293 -9.84 -14.52 -1.22
N ASN A 294 -10.81 -13.60 -1.18
CA ASN A 294 -11.66 -13.27 -2.32
C ASN A 294 -11.02 -12.26 -3.28
N SER A 295 -9.80 -11.79 -2.99
CA SER A 295 -9.00 -10.99 -3.93
C SER A 295 -8.57 -11.87 -5.12
N ARG A 296 -8.45 -11.28 -6.31
CA ARG A 296 -8.08 -11.99 -7.52
C ARG A 296 -7.34 -11.12 -8.51
N ILE A 297 -6.32 -11.69 -9.14
CA ILE A 297 -5.58 -11.13 -10.26
C ILE A 297 -5.96 -11.89 -11.53
N GLU A 298 -6.15 -11.16 -12.64
CA GLU A 298 -6.40 -11.70 -13.98
C GLU A 298 -5.58 -10.88 -14.99
N SER A 299 -4.77 -11.55 -15.79
CA SER A 299 -3.96 -10.91 -16.84
C SER A 299 -3.96 -11.75 -18.10
N PHE A 300 -3.67 -11.10 -19.24
CA PHE A 300 -3.31 -11.73 -20.50
C PHE A 300 -1.79 -11.70 -20.75
N ASP A 301 -1.06 -10.86 -20.02
CA ASP A 301 0.37 -10.64 -20.20
C ASP A 301 1.22 -11.66 -19.43
N PHE A 302 0.66 -12.23 -18.36
CA PHE A 302 1.31 -13.24 -17.53
C PHE A 302 0.32 -14.25 -16.95
N ASN A 303 0.85 -15.38 -16.47
CA ASN A 303 0.06 -16.39 -15.77
C ASN A 303 -0.20 -15.99 -14.30
N ALA A 304 -1.37 -15.48 -14.00
CA ALA A 304 -1.77 -15.06 -12.65
C ALA A 304 -2.18 -16.22 -11.69
N TYR A 305 -1.99 -17.49 -12.10
CA TYR A 305 -2.36 -18.63 -11.24
C TYR A 305 -1.50 -18.72 -9.97
N PRO A 306 -0.16 -18.57 -10.04
CA PRO A 306 0.69 -18.56 -8.83
C PRO A 306 0.28 -17.44 -7.85
N ASP A 307 0.10 -16.20 -8.33
CA ASP A 307 -0.30 -15.06 -7.50
C ASP A 307 -1.62 -15.31 -6.77
N ASN A 308 -2.61 -15.88 -7.47
CA ASN A 308 -3.88 -16.22 -6.87
C ASN A 308 -3.79 -17.38 -5.85
N ALA A 309 -2.88 -18.31 -6.06
CA ALA A 309 -2.59 -19.38 -5.09
C ALA A 309 -1.96 -18.79 -3.81
N GLU A 310 -1.01 -17.86 -3.97
CA GLU A 310 -0.38 -17.14 -2.86
C GLU A 310 -1.38 -16.26 -2.09
N ILE A 311 -2.29 -15.54 -2.77
CA ILE A 311 -3.36 -14.79 -2.11
C ILE A 311 -4.17 -15.72 -1.21
N ASN A 312 -4.54 -16.91 -1.66
CA ASN A 312 -5.30 -17.86 -0.88
C ASN A 312 -4.51 -18.48 0.28
N TYR A 313 -3.20 -18.65 0.10
CA TYR A 313 -2.31 -19.22 1.11
C TYR A 313 -1.98 -18.21 2.22
N TYR A 314 -1.63 -17.00 1.85
CA TYR A 314 -1.08 -16.00 2.77
C TYR A 314 -2.11 -15.12 3.46
N TYR A 315 -3.31 -14.93 2.88
CA TYR A 315 -4.30 -14.01 3.45
C TYR A 315 -5.41 -14.71 4.23
N LYS A 316 -6.00 -13.99 5.20
CA LYS A 316 -7.09 -14.48 6.03
C LYS A 316 -8.41 -14.51 5.27
N SER A 317 -9.18 -15.59 5.45
CA SER A 317 -10.56 -15.69 4.97
C SER A 317 -11.54 -14.80 5.75
N LEU A 318 -11.15 -14.35 6.95
CA LEU A 318 -11.91 -13.39 7.74
C LEU A 318 -10.94 -12.50 8.54
N ALA A 319 -10.92 -11.22 8.22
CA ALA A 319 -10.29 -10.17 9.03
C ALA A 319 -11.39 -9.28 9.62
N ILE A 320 -11.27 -8.96 10.90
CA ILE A 320 -12.25 -8.17 11.63
C ILE A 320 -11.57 -6.88 12.10
N ASN A 321 -11.98 -5.76 11.51
CA ASN A 321 -11.59 -4.44 11.99
C ASN A 321 -12.67 -3.89 12.90
N TYR A 322 -12.32 -3.12 13.93
CA TYR A 322 -13.30 -2.48 14.78
C TYR A 322 -12.93 -1.04 15.14
N ARG A 323 -13.96 -0.23 15.31
CA ARG A 323 -13.86 1.18 15.67
C ARG A 323 -14.76 1.49 16.83
N LEU A 324 -14.24 2.28 17.76
CA LEU A 324 -14.98 2.81 18.89
C LEU A 324 -14.87 4.33 18.86
N GLY A 325 -15.97 5.01 19.11
CA GLY A 325 -16.02 6.47 19.13
C GLY A 325 -16.85 6.99 20.30
N ILE A 326 -16.42 8.10 20.86
CA ILE A 326 -17.17 8.86 21.85
C ILE A 326 -17.15 10.34 21.48
N GLU A 327 -18.29 11.00 21.61
CA GLU A 327 -18.42 12.44 21.48
C GLU A 327 -19.11 13.03 22.69
N ALA A 328 -18.50 14.04 23.29
CA ALA A 328 -19.10 14.87 24.33
C ALA A 328 -19.42 16.26 23.77
N ARG A 329 -20.61 16.80 24.10
CA ARG A 329 -21.11 18.08 23.61
C ARG A 329 -21.33 19.06 24.76
N TYR A 330 -20.76 20.24 24.60
CA TYR A 330 -21.02 21.35 25.50
C TYR A 330 -21.35 22.62 24.71
N LYS A 331 -22.61 23.04 24.72
CA LYS A 331 -23.12 24.19 23.93
C LYS A 331 -22.80 24.02 22.43
N LYS A 332 -21.84 24.77 21.90
CA LYS A 332 -21.40 24.77 20.50
C LYS A 332 -20.13 23.96 20.26
N PHE A 333 -19.54 23.40 21.33
CA PHE A 333 -18.28 22.69 21.28
C PHE A 333 -18.49 21.18 21.34
N TYR A 334 -17.62 20.45 20.63
CA TYR A 334 -17.63 19.00 20.54
C TYR A 334 -16.23 18.48 20.84
N PHE A 335 -16.13 17.52 21.72
CA PHE A 335 -14.90 16.80 22.05
C PHE A 335 -15.08 15.36 21.63
N ARG A 336 -14.13 14.81 20.90
CA ARG A 336 -14.21 13.47 20.34
C ARG A 336 -12.96 12.67 20.66
N TYR A 337 -13.16 11.39 20.93
CA TYR A 337 -12.10 10.40 20.97
C TYR A 337 -12.51 9.23 20.09
N GLY A 338 -11.55 8.70 19.33
CA GLY A 338 -11.75 7.53 18.47
C GLY A 338 -10.61 6.54 18.63
N TYR A 339 -10.96 5.28 18.72
CA TYR A 339 -10.09 4.13 18.69
C TYR A 339 -10.41 3.29 17.46
N ASN A 340 -9.40 2.90 16.68
CA ASN A 340 -9.55 2.08 15.47
C ASN A 340 -8.49 0.99 15.46
N PHE A 341 -8.93 -0.26 15.42
CA PHE A 341 -8.10 -1.44 15.23
C PHE A 341 -8.30 -1.98 13.82
N LEU A 342 -7.22 -2.11 13.08
CA LEU A 342 -7.15 -2.76 11.77
C LEU A 342 -6.41 -4.07 11.95
N ALA A 343 -7.10 -5.17 11.73
CA ALA A 343 -6.50 -6.49 11.80
C ALA A 343 -5.45 -6.69 10.72
N ASP A 344 -4.41 -7.43 11.03
CA ASP A 344 -3.48 -7.91 10.02
C ASP A 344 -4.23 -8.79 9.02
N PRO A 345 -4.23 -8.47 7.71
CA PRO A 345 -4.88 -9.27 6.70
C PRO A 345 -4.14 -10.60 6.43
N ALA A 346 -2.85 -10.68 6.76
CA ALA A 346 -2.02 -11.85 6.52
C ALA A 346 -2.27 -12.95 7.58
N ARG A 347 -2.10 -14.21 7.18
CA ARG A 347 -1.94 -15.32 8.12
C ARG A 347 -0.52 -15.27 8.68
N GLY A 348 -0.30 -15.62 9.95
CA GLY A 348 1.01 -15.58 10.59
C GLY A 348 2.09 -16.53 10.01
N ILE A 349 1.87 -17.05 8.80
CA ILE A 349 2.77 -18.00 8.12
C ILE A 349 3.97 -17.29 7.49
N ILE A 350 3.84 -16.00 7.11
CA ILE A 350 4.85 -15.27 6.35
C ILE A 350 5.86 -14.57 7.26
N SER A 351 5.43 -14.17 8.42
CA SER A 351 6.23 -13.27 9.25
C SER A 351 6.49 -13.90 10.60
N ASN A 352 7.44 -14.76 10.75
CA ASN A 352 8.00 -15.17 12.06
C ASN A 352 7.29 -14.50 13.27
N ASP A 353 5.95 -14.67 13.37
CA ASP A 353 5.05 -14.10 14.40
C ASP A 353 4.93 -12.55 14.46
N VAL A 354 5.31 -11.79 13.43
CA VAL A 354 5.11 -10.34 13.42
C VAL A 354 3.65 -10.01 13.09
N ASP A 355 2.91 -9.51 14.07
CA ASP A 355 1.54 -8.98 13.88
C ASP A 355 1.58 -7.59 13.24
N ASN A 356 1.09 -7.48 12.01
CA ASN A 356 0.97 -6.23 11.25
C ASN A 356 -0.35 -5.49 11.52
N SER A 357 -1.08 -5.80 12.57
CA SER A 357 -2.26 -5.05 12.97
C SER A 357 -1.90 -3.59 13.29
N ILE A 358 -2.85 -2.69 13.09
CA ILE A 358 -2.63 -1.26 13.29
C ILE A 358 -3.66 -0.71 14.26
N VAL A 359 -3.19 -0.12 15.36
CA VAL A 359 -4.02 0.65 16.30
C VAL A 359 -3.86 2.13 15.99
N LYS A 360 -4.99 2.81 15.70
CA LYS A 360 -5.04 4.26 15.50
C LYS A 360 -5.90 4.90 16.58
N ASN A 361 -5.36 5.93 17.20
CA ASN A 361 -6.11 6.77 18.13
C ASN A 361 -6.32 8.15 17.52
N SER A 362 -7.44 8.78 17.84
CA SER A 362 -7.76 10.12 17.38
C SER A 362 -8.38 10.96 18.48
N LEU A 363 -7.98 12.23 18.53
CA LEU A 363 -8.57 13.26 19.37
C LEU A 363 -9.17 14.32 18.45
N GLY A 364 -10.41 14.74 18.73
CA GLY A 364 -11.09 15.73 17.92
C GLY A 364 -11.67 16.86 18.75
N PHE A 365 -11.66 18.05 18.18
CA PHE A 365 -12.34 19.22 18.69
C PHE A 365 -13.17 19.84 17.57
N GLY A 366 -14.44 20.17 17.85
CA GLY A 366 -15.34 20.77 16.89
C GLY A 366 -16.06 21.99 17.46
N PHE A 367 -16.34 22.95 16.60
CA PHE A 367 -17.17 24.10 16.86
C PHE A 367 -18.31 24.18 15.84
N LEU A 368 -19.55 24.24 16.32
CA LEU A 368 -20.73 24.33 15.47
C LEU A 368 -21.43 25.68 15.61
N SER A 369 -21.59 26.39 14.48
CA SER A 369 -22.42 27.56 14.36
C SER A 369 -23.66 27.25 13.50
N LYS A 370 -24.58 28.22 13.37
CA LYS A 370 -25.79 28.06 12.54
C LYS A 370 -25.44 27.82 11.05
N LYS A 371 -24.41 28.47 10.54
CA LYS A 371 -24.03 28.44 9.11
C LYS A 371 -22.81 27.59 8.81
N PHE A 372 -21.90 27.41 9.74
CA PHE A 372 -20.65 26.69 9.51
C PHE A 372 -20.29 25.80 10.71
N SER A 373 -19.49 24.78 10.45
CA SER A 373 -18.75 24.02 11.46
C SER A 373 -17.27 24.01 11.15
N LEU A 374 -16.47 24.04 12.20
CA LEU A 374 -15.02 23.87 12.16
C LEU A 374 -14.70 22.64 12.99
N ASP A 375 -13.95 21.73 12.43
CA ASP A 375 -13.51 20.52 13.10
C ASP A 375 -12.01 20.38 12.94
N PHE A 376 -11.35 20.03 14.02
CA PHE A 376 -9.94 19.71 14.10
C PHE A 376 -9.78 18.29 14.65
N ALA A 377 -8.92 17.48 14.03
CA ALA A 377 -8.61 16.15 14.51
C ALA A 377 -7.09 15.90 14.48
N TYR A 378 -6.59 15.29 15.56
CA TYR A 378 -5.24 14.76 15.66
C TYR A 378 -5.30 13.25 15.69
N ILE A 379 -4.69 12.59 14.71
CA ILE A 379 -4.67 11.14 14.56
C ILE A 379 -3.23 10.67 14.75
N PHE A 380 -3.05 9.65 15.57
CA PHE A 380 -1.72 9.06 15.78
C PHE A 380 -1.78 7.54 15.82
N HIS A 381 -0.77 6.92 15.23
CA HIS A 381 -0.56 5.49 15.32
C HIS A 381 0.92 5.15 15.16
N LYS A 382 1.27 3.97 15.65
CA LYS A 382 2.57 3.34 15.42
C LYS A 382 2.39 2.13 14.53
N LYS A 383 3.39 1.85 13.73
CA LYS A 383 3.61 0.56 13.08
C LYS A 383 5.05 0.16 13.37
N GLU A 384 5.22 -0.92 14.10
CA GLU A 384 6.52 -1.43 14.56
C GLU A 384 6.91 -2.65 13.73
N ASN A 385 8.21 -2.99 13.78
CA ASN A 385 8.78 -4.19 13.13
C ASN A 385 8.49 -4.30 11.62
N ILE A 386 8.63 -3.17 10.90
CA ILE A 386 8.54 -3.20 9.45
C ILE A 386 9.89 -3.65 8.91
N ASN A 387 9.96 -4.89 8.47
CA ASN A 387 11.17 -5.48 7.92
C ASN A 387 11.25 -5.23 6.42
N ILE A 388 12.41 -4.74 5.98
CA ILE A 388 12.75 -4.54 4.56
C ILE A 388 14.07 -5.25 4.32
N SER A 389 14.12 -6.03 3.26
CA SER A 389 15.33 -6.69 2.80
C SER A 389 15.73 -6.11 1.44
N PRO A 390 17.00 -5.79 1.21
CA PRO A 390 17.47 -5.30 -0.08
C PRO A 390 17.46 -6.39 -1.16
N TYR A 391 17.75 -7.62 -0.79
CA TYR A 391 17.74 -8.79 -1.66
C TYR A 391 17.37 -10.04 -0.86
N ASN A 392 17.11 -11.16 -1.56
CA ASN A 392 16.66 -12.40 -0.95
C ASN A 392 17.72 -13.51 -1.10
N VAL A 393 18.28 -13.95 0.00
CA VAL A 393 19.23 -15.07 0.05
C VAL A 393 18.71 -16.13 1.01
N PRO A 394 19.01 -17.43 0.77
CA PRO A 394 18.48 -18.53 1.59
C PRO A 394 18.93 -18.51 3.06
N ILE A 395 20.12 -17.99 3.33
CA ILE A 395 20.74 -18.00 4.64
C ILE A 395 21.22 -16.59 4.99
N ASN A 396 20.97 -16.16 6.23
CA ASN A 396 21.40 -14.86 6.75
C ASN A 396 20.91 -13.67 5.89
N GLN A 397 19.64 -13.72 5.48
CA GLN A 397 19.02 -12.62 4.73
C GLN A 397 19.16 -11.29 5.48
N PRO A 398 19.73 -10.24 4.84
CA PRO A 398 19.85 -8.93 5.47
C PRO A 398 18.47 -8.31 5.67
N VAL A 399 18.24 -7.74 6.85
CA VAL A 399 16.95 -7.13 7.19
C VAL A 399 17.15 -5.82 7.92
N ALA A 400 16.60 -4.75 7.36
CA ALA A 400 16.45 -3.47 8.05
C ALA A 400 15.06 -3.37 8.71
N THR A 401 15.03 -3.12 10.02
CA THR A 401 13.78 -3.02 10.78
C THR A 401 13.43 -1.56 11.07
N PHE A 402 12.23 -1.15 10.69
CA PHE A 402 11.72 0.20 10.89
C PHE A 402 10.56 0.26 11.87
N ASN A 403 10.51 1.35 12.62
CA ASN A 403 9.41 1.68 13.53
C ASN A 403 8.79 3.02 13.13
N ASP A 404 7.60 2.98 12.54
CA ASP A 404 6.90 4.17 12.07
C ASP A 404 6.02 4.78 13.16
N LYS A 405 6.20 6.08 13.41
CA LYS A 405 5.29 6.89 14.23
C LYS A 405 4.61 7.91 13.32
N ILE A 406 3.35 7.68 13.01
CA ILE A 406 2.59 8.52 12.10
C ILE A 406 1.65 9.43 12.89
N LYS A 407 1.75 10.73 12.65
CA LYS A 407 0.91 11.77 13.24
C LYS A 407 0.28 12.58 12.12
N SER A 408 -1.03 12.75 12.18
CA SER A 408 -1.79 13.48 11.16
C SER A 408 -2.67 14.53 11.81
N LEU A 409 -2.67 15.73 11.26
CA LEU A 409 -3.58 16.81 11.63
C LEU A 409 -4.59 16.99 10.50
N VAL A 410 -5.87 16.96 10.84
CA VAL A 410 -6.97 17.15 9.89
C VAL A 410 -7.79 18.34 10.32
N PHE A 411 -7.99 19.28 9.41
CA PHE A 411 -8.86 20.43 9.58
C PHE A 411 -10.01 20.34 8.59
N THR A 412 -11.26 20.50 9.07
CA THR A 412 -12.46 20.46 8.23
C THR A 412 -13.30 21.71 8.46
N LEU A 413 -13.64 22.36 7.34
CA LEU A 413 -14.60 23.46 7.29
C LEU A 413 -15.85 22.98 6.56
N SER A 414 -17.01 23.06 7.18
CA SER A 414 -18.31 22.79 6.54
C SER A 414 -19.15 24.05 6.53
N TYR A 415 -19.76 24.36 5.39
CA TYR A 415 -20.63 25.51 5.24
C TYR A 415 -22.02 25.08 4.76
N ARG A 416 -23.08 25.61 5.39
CA ARG A 416 -24.47 25.39 4.99
C ARG A 416 -24.95 26.55 4.15
N LEU A 417 -25.18 26.29 2.87
CA LEU A 417 -25.85 27.23 1.99
C LEU A 417 -27.30 27.41 2.48
N ASN A 418 -27.66 28.61 2.91
CA ASN A 418 -29.04 28.91 3.25
C ASN A 418 -29.88 28.84 1.96
N LYS A 419 -31.05 28.17 2.06
CA LYS A 419 -32.15 28.37 1.12
C LYS A 419 -32.92 29.58 1.51
#